data_541348b5884147c6d80f319e4c6706ef
#
_entry.id   541348b5884147c6d80f319e4c6706ef
#
_cell.length_a   1.000
_cell.length_b   1.000
_cell.length_c   1.000
_cell.angle_alpha   90.00
_cell.angle_beta   90.00
_cell.angle_gamma   90.00
#
_symmetry.space_group_name_H-M   'P 1'
#
loop_
_entity.id
_entity.type
_entity.pdbx_description
1 polymer ?
#
loop_
_entity_poly.entity_id
_entity_poly.type
_entity_poly.pdbx_seq_one_letter_code
_entity_poly.pdbx_strand_id
1 'polypeptide(L)'
;NIQSDLDYLKSSLKENKLTESFLNGKLEAFVLSTETSNKNLEVLRGIGYQAYKSLQKLEVANLHIENLADNDNSLALFEGIALSAYQFLKYKTKKDGYALNSLSINGAEEKSYKHTVAKIEGTYITRTLVNEHPAYLTPTQFSKDIDALANQYGFSFTKLDRGQIESLKMVGLLAVNQASNEDPTF
;
A
#
# COMPACT_ATOMS: atom_id res chain seq x y z
N ASN A 1 8.16 36.37 -6.36
CA ASN A 1 7.02 37.08 -6.97
C ASN A 1 6.02 36.05 -7.46
N ILE A 2 4.80 36.02 -6.92
CA ILE A 2 3.78 35.00 -7.17
C ILE A 2 3.55 34.79 -8.67
N GLN A 3 3.57 35.84 -9.48
CA GLN A 3 3.38 35.75 -10.93
C GLN A 3 4.54 35.02 -11.62
N SER A 4 5.79 35.29 -11.23
CA SER A 4 6.96 34.56 -11.79
C SER A 4 6.97 33.08 -11.42
N ASP A 5 6.50 32.73 -10.22
CA ASP A 5 6.40 31.35 -9.74
C ASP A 5 5.30 30.58 -10.50
N LEU A 6 4.16 31.24 -10.79
CA LEU A 6 3.08 30.68 -11.59
C LEU A 6 3.51 30.48 -13.07
N ASP A 7 4.23 31.43 -13.64
CA ASP A 7 4.71 31.33 -15.03
C ASP A 7 5.77 30.24 -15.17
N TYR A 8 6.68 30.10 -14.19
CA TYR A 8 7.61 28.97 -14.11
C TYR A 8 6.85 27.64 -14.02
N LEU A 9 5.87 27.55 -13.12
CA LEU A 9 5.07 26.35 -12.93
C LEU A 9 4.37 25.93 -14.23
N LYS A 10 3.69 26.88 -14.91
CA LYS A 10 3.02 26.61 -16.20
C LYS A 10 4.00 26.11 -17.27
N SER A 11 5.21 26.64 -17.31
CA SER A 11 6.23 26.22 -18.28
C SER A 11 6.87 24.87 -17.98
N SER A 12 6.91 24.47 -16.72
CA SER A 12 7.54 23.23 -16.22
C SER A 12 6.59 22.05 -16.10
N LEU A 13 5.26 22.29 -16.04
CA LEU A 13 4.27 21.23 -16.00
C LEU A 13 4.29 20.42 -17.28
N LYS A 14 4.53 19.12 -17.14
CA LYS A 14 4.45 18.13 -18.23
C LYS A 14 3.50 17.03 -17.81
N GLU A 15 2.77 16.51 -18.80
CA GLU A 15 1.85 15.40 -18.56
C GLU A 15 2.57 14.19 -17.96
N ASN A 16 1.96 13.60 -16.95
CA ASN A 16 2.46 12.44 -16.22
C ASN A 16 3.88 12.60 -15.65
N LYS A 17 4.19 13.79 -15.15
CA LYS A 17 5.42 14.08 -14.41
C LYS A 17 5.14 14.78 -13.11
N LEU A 18 5.93 14.43 -12.09
CA LEU A 18 5.98 15.17 -10.83
C LEU A 18 6.75 16.47 -11.06
N THR A 19 6.12 17.59 -10.74
CA THR A 19 6.75 18.91 -10.75
C THR A 19 6.67 19.48 -9.35
N GLU A 20 7.80 19.79 -8.75
CA GLU A 20 7.91 20.36 -7.42
C GLU A 20 8.22 21.85 -7.49
N SER A 21 7.58 22.64 -6.65
CA SER A 21 7.78 24.08 -6.56
C SER A 21 7.55 24.57 -5.15
N PHE A 22 8.23 25.65 -4.77
CA PHE A 22 7.95 26.35 -3.52
C PHE A 22 7.02 27.52 -3.80
N LEU A 23 5.79 27.43 -3.30
CA LEU A 23 4.79 28.49 -3.40
C LEU A 23 4.46 29.01 -2.00
N ASN A 24 4.54 30.33 -1.83
CA ASN A 24 4.25 30.98 -0.53
C ASN A 24 4.99 30.36 0.68
N GLY A 25 6.22 29.90 0.48
CA GLY A 25 7.03 29.25 1.52
C GLY A 25 6.63 27.81 1.85
N LYS A 26 5.74 27.20 1.07
CA LYS A 26 5.36 25.79 1.17
C LYS A 26 5.88 25.02 -0.03
N LEU A 27 6.34 23.80 0.20
CA LEU A 27 6.62 22.87 -0.88
C LEU A 27 5.31 22.31 -1.40
N GLU A 28 5.05 22.51 -2.67
CA GLU A 28 3.91 21.96 -3.39
C GLU A 28 4.40 21.11 -4.55
N ALA A 29 3.72 19.98 -4.80
CA ALA A 29 4.02 19.10 -5.89
C ALA A 29 2.78 18.96 -6.78
N PHE A 30 2.98 19.02 -8.09
CA PHE A 30 1.93 19.01 -9.09
C PHE A 30 2.09 17.82 -10.02
N VAL A 31 0.99 17.16 -10.32
CA VAL A 31 0.91 16.12 -11.34
C VAL A 31 -0.21 16.49 -12.29
N LEU A 32 0.14 16.71 -13.55
CA LEU A 32 -0.83 16.92 -14.63
C LEU A 32 -1.12 15.56 -15.29
N SER A 33 -2.38 15.18 -15.33
CA SER A 33 -2.84 13.99 -16.06
C SER A 33 -4.18 14.30 -16.73
N THR A 34 -4.24 14.10 -18.04
CA THR A 34 -5.42 14.40 -18.87
C THR A 34 -6.11 13.13 -19.37
N GLU A 35 -5.49 11.97 -19.23
CA GLU A 35 -5.98 10.69 -19.71
C GLU A 35 -6.30 9.75 -18.57
N THR A 36 -7.44 9.04 -18.66
CA THR A 36 -7.81 7.97 -17.73
C THR A 36 -7.86 6.64 -18.48
N SER A 37 -6.79 5.87 -18.36
CA SER A 37 -6.70 4.51 -18.88
C SER A 37 -5.94 3.65 -17.88
N ASN A 38 -6.12 2.32 -17.91
CA ASN A 38 -5.38 1.42 -17.01
C ASN A 38 -3.87 1.61 -17.11
N LYS A 39 -3.34 1.89 -18.30
CA LYS A 39 -1.92 2.17 -18.51
C LYS A 39 -1.50 3.47 -17.84
N ASN A 40 -2.33 4.50 -17.91
CA ASN A 40 -2.06 5.79 -17.29
C ASN A 40 -2.14 5.70 -15.75
N LEU A 41 -3.10 4.96 -15.20
CA LEU A 41 -3.20 4.72 -13.76
C LEU A 41 -1.93 4.07 -13.21
N GLU A 42 -1.31 3.14 -13.95
CA GLU A 42 -0.05 2.52 -13.54
C GLU A 42 1.12 3.51 -13.59
N VAL A 43 1.16 4.38 -14.60
CA VAL A 43 2.14 5.48 -14.65
C VAL A 43 1.99 6.39 -13.43
N LEU A 44 0.76 6.73 -13.03
CA LEU A 44 0.49 7.57 -11.88
C LEU A 44 0.88 6.89 -10.56
N ARG A 45 0.71 5.58 -10.39
CA ARG A 45 1.27 4.84 -9.25
C ARG A 45 2.80 4.95 -9.20
N GLY A 46 3.46 4.86 -10.36
CA GLY A 46 4.90 5.08 -10.48
C GLY A 46 5.34 6.49 -10.09
N ILE A 47 4.55 7.51 -10.45
CA ILE A 47 4.77 8.90 -10.01
C ILE A 47 4.58 9.02 -8.49
N GLY A 48 3.59 8.32 -7.93
CA GLY A 48 3.40 8.22 -6.48
C GLY A 48 4.63 7.69 -5.74
N TYR A 49 5.29 6.67 -6.31
CA TYR A 49 6.59 6.21 -5.79
C TYR A 49 7.67 7.30 -5.85
N GLN A 50 7.77 8.04 -6.95
CA GLN A 50 8.73 9.15 -7.08
C GLN A 50 8.44 10.25 -6.06
N ALA A 51 7.17 10.62 -5.87
CA ALA A 51 6.75 11.57 -4.86
C ALA A 51 7.15 11.11 -3.45
N TYR A 52 6.88 9.83 -3.11
CA TYR A 52 7.33 9.27 -1.83
C TYR A 52 8.85 9.39 -1.63
N LYS A 53 9.65 9.13 -2.67
CA LYS A 53 11.12 9.29 -2.62
C LYS A 53 11.55 10.73 -2.37
N SER A 54 10.85 11.71 -2.94
CA SER A 54 11.08 13.13 -2.68
C SER A 54 10.73 13.49 -1.24
N LEU A 55 9.56 13.07 -0.75
CA LEU A 55 9.14 13.27 0.63
C LEU A 55 10.14 12.68 1.63
N GLN A 56 10.68 11.51 1.33
CA GLN A 56 11.71 10.86 2.15
C GLN A 56 13.00 11.69 2.24
N LYS A 57 13.46 12.28 1.12
CA LYS A 57 14.65 13.13 1.10
C LYS A 57 14.46 14.44 1.88
N LEU A 58 13.24 14.95 1.88
CA LEU A 58 12.87 16.22 2.53
C LEU A 58 12.33 16.00 3.95
N GLU A 59 12.31 14.75 4.43
CA GLU A 59 11.79 14.36 5.75
C GLU A 59 10.36 14.87 6.04
N VAL A 60 9.52 14.94 5.00
CA VAL A 60 8.14 15.41 5.11
C VAL A 60 7.26 14.32 5.71
N ALA A 61 6.79 14.52 6.93
CA ALA A 61 6.02 13.51 7.67
C ALA A 61 4.52 13.45 7.29
N ASN A 62 3.97 14.52 6.74
CA ASN A 62 2.53 14.61 6.45
C ASN A 62 2.32 15.11 5.02
N LEU A 63 1.50 14.40 4.26
CA LEU A 63 1.13 14.80 2.90
C LEU A 63 -0.38 14.89 2.76
N HIS A 64 -0.81 15.97 2.13
CA HIS A 64 -2.19 16.16 1.72
C HIS A 64 -2.27 16.31 0.21
N ILE A 65 -3.21 15.60 -0.42
CA ILE A 65 -3.46 15.65 -1.86
C ILE A 65 -4.78 16.39 -2.08
N GLU A 66 -4.73 17.45 -2.89
CA GLU A 66 -5.92 18.10 -3.43
C GLU A 66 -6.23 17.51 -4.80
N ASN A 67 -7.38 16.85 -4.92
CA ASN A 67 -7.86 16.36 -6.19
C ASN A 67 -8.56 17.48 -6.96
N LEU A 68 -7.92 17.96 -8.02
CA LEU A 68 -8.45 19.00 -8.90
C LEU A 68 -8.91 18.45 -10.26
N ALA A 69 -8.87 17.13 -10.44
CA ALA A 69 -9.08 16.50 -11.72
C ALA A 69 -9.94 15.22 -11.59
N ASP A 70 -9.56 14.19 -12.30
CA ASP A 70 -10.23 12.89 -12.31
C ASP A 70 -9.98 12.10 -11.02
N ASN A 71 -11.04 11.48 -10.49
CA ASN A 71 -11.01 10.72 -9.25
C ASN A 71 -10.06 9.52 -9.31
N ASP A 72 -10.06 8.76 -10.41
CA ASP A 72 -9.26 7.54 -10.52
C ASP A 72 -7.77 7.86 -10.66
N ASN A 73 -7.43 8.95 -11.35
CA ASN A 73 -6.06 9.44 -11.48
C ASN A 73 -5.47 9.84 -10.12
N SER A 74 -6.21 10.60 -9.34
CA SER A 74 -5.75 11.03 -8.01
C SER A 74 -5.65 9.89 -7.02
N LEU A 75 -6.57 8.92 -7.08
CA LEU A 75 -6.52 7.71 -6.26
C LEU A 75 -5.37 6.78 -6.66
N ALA A 76 -5.00 6.70 -7.95
CA ALA A 76 -3.83 5.94 -8.39
C ALA A 76 -2.52 6.55 -7.86
N LEU A 77 -2.40 7.87 -7.87
CA LEU A 77 -1.28 8.59 -7.26
C LEU A 77 -1.21 8.33 -5.74
N PHE A 78 -2.35 8.48 -5.05
CA PHE A 78 -2.48 8.20 -3.61
C PHE A 78 -2.06 6.76 -3.29
N GLU A 79 -2.56 5.77 -4.04
CA GLU A 79 -2.21 4.35 -3.90
C GLU A 79 -0.70 4.13 -4.07
N GLY A 80 -0.09 4.74 -5.08
CA GLY A 80 1.35 4.65 -5.34
C GLY A 80 2.20 5.18 -4.19
N ILE A 81 1.83 6.32 -3.61
CA ILE A 81 2.50 6.90 -2.43
C ILE A 81 2.33 5.97 -1.21
N ALA A 82 1.10 5.57 -0.92
CA ALA A 82 0.79 4.71 0.22
C ALA A 82 1.56 3.38 0.13
N LEU A 83 1.48 2.67 -1.00
CA LEU A 83 2.18 1.39 -1.18
C LEU A 83 3.70 1.50 -1.04
N SER A 84 4.26 2.67 -1.34
CA SER A 84 5.69 2.97 -1.20
C SER A 84 6.10 3.24 0.25
N ALA A 85 5.17 3.65 1.09
CA ALA A 85 5.41 3.93 2.50
C ALA A 85 5.49 2.68 3.38
N TYR A 86 5.15 1.49 2.85
CA TYR A 86 5.22 0.25 3.60
C TYR A 86 6.63 -0.07 4.07
N GLN A 87 6.75 -0.41 5.36
CA GLN A 87 8.00 -0.85 5.98
C GLN A 87 7.74 -2.06 6.89
N PHE A 88 8.61 -3.07 6.79
CA PHE A 88 8.61 -4.20 7.71
C PHE A 88 9.76 -4.04 8.72
N LEU A 89 9.43 -3.57 9.93
CA LEU A 89 10.42 -3.19 10.95
C LEU A 89 10.41 -4.13 12.18
N LYS A 90 9.65 -5.23 12.13
CA LYS A 90 9.41 -6.12 13.28
C LYS A 90 10.72 -6.64 13.90
N TYR A 91 11.68 -7.00 13.09
CA TYR A 91 12.95 -7.61 13.53
C TYR A 91 14.13 -6.63 13.57
N LYS A 92 13.91 -5.35 13.26
CA LYS A 92 14.98 -4.35 13.33
C LYS A 92 15.15 -3.84 14.77
N THR A 93 16.40 -3.84 15.24
CA THR A 93 16.78 -3.27 16.54
C THR A 93 16.68 -1.74 16.52
N LYS A 94 17.06 -1.12 15.41
CA LYS A 94 16.86 0.31 15.18
C LYS A 94 15.74 0.50 14.17
N LYS A 95 14.73 1.23 14.58
CA LYS A 95 13.60 1.61 13.73
C LYS A 95 13.83 2.99 13.09
N ASP A 96 15.11 3.31 12.86
CA ASP A 96 15.51 4.56 12.24
C ASP A 96 15.10 4.54 10.76
N GLY A 97 14.45 5.57 10.33
CA GLY A 97 14.05 5.73 8.94
C GLY A 97 12.90 6.71 8.80
N TYR A 98 12.75 7.21 7.60
CA TYR A 98 11.65 8.09 7.26
C TYR A 98 10.31 7.33 7.37
N ALA A 99 9.37 7.95 8.09
CA ALA A 99 8.00 7.49 8.19
C ALA A 99 7.05 8.59 7.69
N LEU A 100 6.21 8.27 6.72
CA LEU A 100 5.06 9.10 6.37
C LEU A 100 3.97 8.84 7.41
N ASN A 101 3.72 9.84 8.28
CA ASN A 101 2.79 9.72 9.40
C ASN A 101 1.33 9.85 8.95
N SER A 102 1.07 10.73 8.00
CA SER A 102 -0.26 10.89 7.44
C SER A 102 -0.22 11.11 5.93
N LEU A 103 -1.17 10.47 5.25
CA LEU A 103 -1.48 10.67 3.84
C LEU A 103 -2.99 10.86 3.72
N SER A 104 -3.42 11.99 3.22
CA SER A 104 -4.84 12.31 3.04
C SER A 104 -5.09 12.83 1.63
N ILE A 105 -6.34 12.69 1.19
CA ILE A 105 -6.81 13.19 -0.10
C ILE A 105 -8.16 13.89 0.09
N ASN A 106 -8.32 15.05 -0.52
CA ASN A 106 -9.56 15.80 -0.58
C ASN A 106 -10.16 15.72 -2.00
N GLY A 107 -11.46 15.85 -2.12
CA GLY A 107 -12.17 15.83 -3.41
C GLY A 107 -12.28 14.45 -4.07
N ALA A 108 -11.87 13.36 -3.40
CA ALA A 108 -12.10 12.02 -3.90
C ALA A 108 -13.50 11.50 -3.53
N GLU A 109 -14.10 10.69 -4.41
CA GLU A 109 -15.36 10.00 -4.13
C GLU A 109 -15.17 9.01 -2.97
N GLU A 110 -16.02 9.11 -1.94
CA GLU A 110 -15.89 8.34 -0.70
C GLU A 110 -15.84 6.82 -0.92
N LYS A 111 -16.68 6.29 -1.82
CA LYS A 111 -16.73 4.85 -2.12
C LYS A 111 -15.43 4.37 -2.75
N SER A 112 -14.95 5.07 -3.76
CA SER A 112 -13.70 4.77 -4.46
C SER A 112 -12.49 4.91 -3.55
N TYR A 113 -12.48 5.92 -2.68
CA TYR A 113 -11.46 6.10 -1.64
C TYR A 113 -11.42 4.92 -0.68
N LYS A 114 -12.56 4.54 -0.08
CA LYS A 114 -12.65 3.37 0.83
C LYS A 114 -12.18 2.08 0.16
N HIS A 115 -12.54 1.88 -1.11
CA HIS A 115 -12.09 0.71 -1.87
C HIS A 115 -10.57 0.72 -2.08
N THR A 116 -10.00 1.88 -2.39
CA THR A 116 -8.55 2.03 -2.55
C THR A 116 -7.80 1.79 -1.24
N VAL A 117 -8.29 2.33 -0.12
CA VAL A 117 -7.72 2.09 1.22
C VAL A 117 -7.77 0.60 1.56
N ALA A 118 -8.89 -0.08 1.34
CA ALA A 118 -9.00 -1.53 1.58
C ALA A 118 -7.99 -2.35 0.76
N LYS A 119 -7.73 -1.99 -0.51
CA LYS A 119 -6.69 -2.62 -1.33
C LYS A 119 -5.28 -2.42 -0.75
N ILE A 120 -4.99 -1.20 -0.29
CA ILE A 120 -3.71 -0.86 0.32
C ILE A 120 -3.51 -1.66 1.60
N GLU A 121 -4.51 -1.70 2.48
CA GLU A 121 -4.47 -2.47 3.73
C GLU A 121 -4.26 -3.97 3.48
N GLY A 122 -5.02 -4.56 2.56
CA GLY A 122 -4.85 -5.96 2.17
C GLY A 122 -3.46 -6.26 1.61
N THR A 123 -2.90 -5.32 0.83
CA THR A 123 -1.53 -5.43 0.32
C THR A 123 -0.50 -5.36 1.46
N TYR A 124 -0.69 -4.50 2.45
CA TYR A 124 0.18 -4.37 3.61
C TYR A 124 0.16 -5.65 4.46
N ILE A 125 -1.03 -6.19 4.72
CA ILE A 125 -1.21 -7.47 5.43
C ILE A 125 -0.46 -8.58 4.69
N THR A 126 -0.68 -8.71 3.39
CA THR A 126 0.00 -9.72 2.56
C THR A 126 1.52 -9.56 2.60
N ARG A 127 2.05 -8.35 2.40
CA ARG A 127 3.49 -8.08 2.48
C ARG A 127 4.06 -8.42 3.86
N THR A 128 3.30 -8.15 4.92
CA THR A 128 3.72 -8.47 6.29
C THR A 128 3.81 -9.97 6.50
N LEU A 129 2.81 -10.74 6.05
CA LEU A 129 2.83 -12.20 6.12
C LEU A 129 3.98 -12.80 5.30
N VAL A 130 4.23 -12.30 4.10
CA VAL A 130 5.35 -12.76 3.24
C VAL A 130 6.72 -12.45 3.87
N ASN A 131 6.84 -11.33 4.59
CA ASN A 131 8.08 -10.92 5.23
C ASN A 131 8.32 -11.58 6.59
N GLU A 132 7.32 -12.29 7.12
CA GLU A 132 7.46 -12.99 8.39
C GLU A 132 8.50 -14.12 8.32
N HIS A 133 9.20 -14.32 9.44
CA HIS A 133 10.17 -15.40 9.56
C HIS A 133 9.46 -16.76 9.57
N PRO A 134 9.95 -17.77 8.83
CA PRO A 134 9.31 -19.10 8.76
C PRO A 134 9.14 -19.80 10.12
N ALA A 135 10.05 -19.56 11.07
CA ALA A 135 9.94 -20.10 12.42
C ALA A 135 8.79 -19.47 13.24
N TYR A 136 8.30 -18.30 12.84
CA TYR A 136 7.13 -17.67 13.44
C TYR A 136 5.85 -18.00 12.66
N LEU A 137 5.85 -17.83 11.34
CA LEU A 137 4.69 -18.05 10.49
C LEU A 137 4.57 -19.54 10.13
N THR A 138 4.32 -20.38 11.14
CA THR A 138 3.96 -21.78 10.95
C THR A 138 2.51 -21.90 10.44
N PRO A 139 2.10 -23.08 9.90
CA PRO A 139 0.70 -23.29 9.50
C PRO A 139 -0.30 -22.97 10.61
N THR A 140 0.01 -23.38 11.82
CA THR A 140 -0.81 -23.09 13.01
C THR A 140 -0.92 -21.60 13.30
N GLN A 141 0.20 -20.85 13.23
CA GLN A 141 0.19 -19.40 13.45
C GLN A 141 -0.54 -18.69 12.32
N PHE A 142 -0.29 -19.08 11.06
CA PHE A 142 -0.98 -18.51 9.91
C PHE A 142 -2.51 -18.66 10.02
N SER A 143 -2.99 -19.84 10.47
CA SER A 143 -4.42 -20.04 10.71
C SER A 143 -4.99 -19.10 11.77
N LYS A 144 -4.25 -18.85 12.86
CA LYS A 144 -4.66 -17.91 13.91
C LYS A 144 -4.71 -16.47 13.38
N ASP A 145 -3.73 -16.09 12.56
CA ASP A 145 -3.67 -14.75 11.98
C ASP A 145 -4.84 -14.51 11.02
N ILE A 146 -5.19 -15.52 10.18
CA ILE A 146 -6.36 -15.44 9.30
C ILE A 146 -7.67 -15.41 10.09
N ASP A 147 -7.81 -16.17 11.17
CA ASP A 147 -9.00 -16.12 12.04
C ASP A 147 -9.16 -14.73 12.67
N ALA A 148 -8.07 -14.13 13.14
CA ALA A 148 -8.09 -12.76 13.66
C ALA A 148 -8.52 -11.74 12.58
N LEU A 149 -8.00 -11.88 11.36
CA LEU A 149 -8.41 -11.06 10.22
C LEU A 149 -9.89 -11.26 9.85
N ALA A 150 -10.38 -12.52 9.91
CA ALA A 150 -11.79 -12.83 9.65
C ALA A 150 -12.71 -12.10 10.66
N ASN A 151 -12.35 -12.12 11.94
CA ASN A 151 -13.08 -11.40 12.98
C ASN A 151 -13.01 -9.87 12.79
N GLN A 152 -11.86 -9.34 12.38
CA GLN A 152 -11.66 -7.90 12.17
C GLN A 152 -12.42 -7.37 10.96
N TYR A 153 -12.43 -8.11 9.85
CA TYR A 153 -13.00 -7.66 8.58
C TYR A 153 -14.35 -8.29 8.23
N GLY A 154 -14.86 -9.20 9.07
CA GLY A 154 -16.22 -9.74 8.95
C GLY A 154 -16.40 -10.77 7.84
N PHE A 155 -15.37 -11.55 7.49
CA PHE A 155 -15.50 -12.67 6.56
C PHE A 155 -15.50 -14.03 7.29
N SER A 156 -16.07 -15.06 6.65
CA SER A 156 -16.12 -16.40 7.22
C SER A 156 -14.76 -17.09 7.08
N PHE A 157 -14.32 -17.75 8.16
CA PHE A 157 -13.12 -18.56 8.16
C PHE A 157 -13.44 -19.96 8.70
N THR A 158 -12.92 -20.99 8.06
CA THR A 158 -13.00 -22.38 8.50
C THR A 158 -11.61 -23.00 8.42
N LYS A 159 -11.12 -23.53 9.52
CA LYS A 159 -9.86 -24.24 9.57
C LYS A 159 -10.11 -25.75 9.62
N LEU A 160 -9.42 -26.50 8.78
CA LEU A 160 -9.36 -27.96 8.86
C LEU A 160 -8.10 -28.39 9.61
N ASP A 161 -8.27 -29.24 10.59
CA ASP A 161 -7.17 -29.90 11.31
C ASP A 161 -6.71 -31.18 10.59
N ARG A 162 -5.63 -31.82 11.09
CA ARG A 162 -5.07 -33.05 10.53
C ARG A 162 -6.12 -34.13 10.33
N GLY A 163 -6.98 -34.39 11.33
CA GLY A 163 -7.99 -35.45 11.26
C GLY A 163 -9.03 -35.19 10.18
N GLN A 164 -9.46 -33.94 10.03
CA GLN A 164 -10.38 -33.52 8.96
C GLN A 164 -9.71 -33.61 7.59
N ILE A 165 -8.45 -33.20 7.47
CA ILE A 165 -7.65 -33.30 6.23
C ILE A 165 -7.49 -34.78 5.80
N GLU A 166 -7.22 -35.69 6.73
CA GLU A 166 -7.14 -37.14 6.50
C GLU A 166 -8.50 -37.73 6.05
N SER A 167 -9.57 -37.33 6.74
CA SER A 167 -10.94 -37.76 6.40
C SER A 167 -11.37 -37.31 5.00
N LEU A 168 -10.94 -36.13 4.58
CA LEU A 168 -11.18 -35.57 3.24
C LEU A 168 -10.20 -36.12 2.18
N LYS A 169 -9.30 -37.00 2.57
CA LYS A 169 -8.30 -37.64 1.68
C LYS A 169 -7.44 -36.63 0.90
N MET A 170 -7.03 -35.56 1.58
CA MET A 170 -6.15 -34.52 0.99
C MET A 170 -4.69 -34.99 0.96
N VAL A 171 -4.44 -36.09 0.23
CA VAL A 171 -3.16 -36.83 0.26
C VAL A 171 -1.96 -35.98 -0.14
N GLY A 172 -2.13 -35.07 -1.11
CA GLY A 172 -1.05 -34.18 -1.55
C GLY A 172 -0.57 -33.27 -0.42
N LEU A 173 -1.50 -32.69 0.37
CA LEU A 173 -1.16 -31.86 1.54
C LEU A 173 -0.44 -32.68 2.62
N LEU A 174 -0.94 -33.87 2.91
CA LEU A 174 -0.33 -34.77 3.90
C LEU A 174 1.07 -35.24 3.47
N ALA A 175 1.28 -35.50 2.19
CA ALA A 175 2.60 -35.88 1.66
C ALA A 175 3.62 -34.74 1.83
N VAL A 176 3.26 -33.49 1.53
CA VAL A 176 4.14 -32.33 1.75
C VAL A 176 4.42 -32.14 3.24
N ASN A 177 3.41 -32.33 4.10
CA ASN A 177 3.58 -32.16 5.53
C ASN A 177 4.49 -33.20 6.20
N GLN A 178 4.77 -34.33 5.59
CA GLN A 178 5.67 -35.35 6.16
C GLN A 178 7.07 -34.85 6.50
N ALA A 179 7.54 -33.79 5.83
CA ALA A 179 8.81 -33.12 6.10
C ALA A 179 8.76 -32.06 7.22
N SER A 180 7.61 -31.88 7.84
CA SER A 180 7.39 -30.84 8.87
C SER A 180 7.12 -31.47 10.23
N ASN A 181 7.64 -30.84 11.29
CA ASN A 181 7.27 -31.15 12.67
C ASN A 181 5.96 -30.48 13.12
N GLU A 182 5.43 -29.57 12.31
CA GLU A 182 4.17 -28.86 12.58
C GLU A 182 2.99 -29.61 11.95
N ASP A 183 1.87 -29.64 12.66
CA ASP A 183 0.64 -30.21 12.11
C ASP A 183 0.13 -29.40 10.90
N PRO A 184 -0.38 -30.10 9.87
CA PRO A 184 -0.98 -29.42 8.73
C PRO A 184 -2.27 -28.74 9.14
N THR A 185 -2.52 -27.59 8.52
CA THR A 185 -3.81 -26.87 8.58
C THR A 185 -4.23 -26.50 7.16
N PHE A 186 -5.53 -26.48 6.90
CA PHE A 186 -6.09 -26.05 5.62
C PHE A 186 -7.29 -25.13 5.83
#